data_6df90331505c510f3c55d2512691c838
#
_entry.id   6df90331505c510f3c55d2512691c838
#
_cell.length_a   1.000
_cell.length_b   1.000
_cell.length_c   1.000
_cell.angle_alpha   90.00
_cell.angle_beta   90.00
_cell.angle_gamma   90.00
#
_symmetry.space_group_name_H-M   'P 1'
#
loop_
_entity.id
_entity.type
_entity.pdbx_description
1 polymer ?
#
loop_
_entity_poly.entity_id
_entity_poly.type
_entity_poly.pdbx_seq_one_letter_code
_entity_poly.pdbx_strand_id
1 'polypeptide(L)'
;MKRGNNPLVLCLFGILPVVWLGLLIAPAAGGGLPEILARFPAAMNDPFKIELCGDSLKTVLVLLCVYGLAIGVYLSSRRNYRRGEEHGSAKWGNARAVNKKYQAANPEENKILTQNVRMGFDGKKHRRSLNTVVVGGSGAGKTRFYAKPNLCQAANAASHGTSYVVLDPKGEMLRDTGYLLAQRGYDVRVLDLLNMEKSHCYNPFVYLRDDNDVQRLVTNLFKSTTPKGSQSNDPFWDTAASMLLLALVFYLKYEAPPDEQNFSMVMEMLRAADVREDIDEYASPLDELFERLEMHDPEHIAVKYYKDYHSGSAKTLKSIQITLAARLEKFNLSSLAALTAADELDLPSLGEKKVALFALIPDNDTSFNFLVSILYTQLFQQLFYLADHKHGGSLPVPVHFLMDEFANVSLPDDFDKILSVMRSRQVFVSIILQNLAQLKALFEKQWESILGNCDEFLYLGGNEQSTHKYVSELLGKATIDTNTYGRSSGRNGNYSTNYQISGRELMTPDEVRMLDNRYALLFIRGEPPIMDEKYNILKHPNVSLTTDGGAAPYEHGGTEHAVATLSLAGIPAEDIPDMEDTEPDYELLSDEEIEALFSI
;
A
#
# COMPACT_ATOMS: atom_id res chain seq x y z
N MET A 1 24.47 22.15 3.70
CA MET A 1 25.89 22.17 3.28
C MET A 1 26.47 23.52 3.66
N LYS A 2 27.27 23.62 4.75
CA LYS A 2 28.13 24.80 5.01
C LYS A 2 29.18 24.82 3.91
N ARG A 3 29.25 25.89 3.11
CA ARG A 3 30.36 26.18 2.21
C ARG A 3 31.62 26.32 3.08
N GLY A 4 32.35 25.22 3.26
CA GLY A 4 33.68 25.27 3.82
C GLY A 4 34.56 26.05 2.82
N ASN A 5 35.22 27.07 3.29
CA ASN A 5 36.24 27.78 2.51
C ASN A 5 37.19 26.75 1.89
N ASN A 6 37.26 26.73 0.58
CA ASN A 6 38.10 25.78 -0.15
C ASN A 6 39.58 26.04 0.27
N PRO A 7 40.25 25.09 0.98
CA PRO A 7 41.58 25.32 1.51
C PRO A 7 42.63 25.63 0.42
N LEU A 8 42.37 25.18 -0.80
CA LEU A 8 43.17 25.50 -1.96
C LEU A 8 43.20 27.02 -2.26
N VAL A 9 42.05 27.71 -2.04
CA VAL A 9 41.99 29.17 -2.23
C VAL A 9 42.85 29.89 -1.20
N LEU A 10 42.82 29.46 0.06
CA LEU A 10 43.67 30.00 1.13
C LEU A 10 45.17 29.75 0.87
N CYS A 11 45.51 28.55 0.36
CA CYS A 11 46.89 28.23 -0.03
C CYS A 11 47.36 29.07 -1.22
N LEU A 12 46.51 29.40 -2.17
CA LEU A 12 46.86 30.30 -3.28
C LEU A 12 47.14 31.74 -2.80
N PHE A 13 46.35 32.26 -1.85
CA PHE A 13 46.63 33.57 -1.25
C PHE A 13 47.91 33.59 -0.46
N GLY A 14 48.38 32.47 0.10
CA GLY A 14 49.65 32.35 0.81
C GLY A 14 50.89 32.46 -0.07
N ILE A 15 50.78 32.30 -1.41
CA ILE A 15 51.89 32.44 -2.34
C ILE A 15 52.43 33.88 -2.33
N LEU A 16 51.58 34.89 -2.29
CA LEU A 16 51.98 36.31 -2.30
C LEU A 16 52.89 36.68 -1.12
N PRO A 17 52.57 36.37 0.14
CA PRO A 17 53.46 36.58 1.26
C PRO A 17 54.78 35.82 1.16
N VAL A 18 54.80 34.61 0.60
CA VAL A 18 55.97 33.77 0.44
C VAL A 18 56.93 34.40 -0.62
N VAL A 19 56.39 34.86 -1.75
CA VAL A 19 57.13 35.55 -2.77
C VAL A 19 57.71 36.87 -2.21
N TRP A 20 56.93 37.67 -1.53
CA TRP A 20 57.37 38.89 -0.86
C TRP A 20 58.49 38.63 0.14
N LEU A 21 58.32 37.60 1.02
CA LEU A 21 59.36 37.21 1.98
C LEU A 21 60.67 36.78 1.27
N GLY A 22 60.53 36.03 0.18
CA GLY A 22 61.67 35.59 -0.64
C GLY A 22 62.44 36.74 -1.22
N LEU A 23 61.78 37.78 -1.74
CA LEU A 23 62.40 38.99 -2.25
C LEU A 23 63.03 39.79 -1.14
N LEU A 24 62.46 39.87 0.05
CA LEU A 24 62.93 40.59 1.22
C LEU A 24 64.24 40.00 1.75
N ILE A 25 64.40 38.69 1.78
CA ILE A 25 65.61 38.02 2.32
C ILE A 25 66.69 37.70 1.26
N ALA A 26 66.32 37.86 -0.02
CA ALA A 26 67.25 37.55 -1.14
C ALA A 26 68.67 38.22 -1.04
N PRO A 27 68.80 39.50 -0.60
CA PRO A 27 70.12 40.12 -0.47
C PRO A 27 71.03 39.46 0.59
N ALA A 28 70.45 38.71 1.55
CA ALA A 28 71.17 37.99 2.58
C ALA A 28 71.39 36.49 2.24
N ALA A 29 70.81 36.01 1.15
CA ALA A 29 70.79 34.58 0.81
C ALA A 29 72.17 34.03 0.42
N GLY A 30 73.04 34.89 -0.13
CA GLY A 30 74.41 34.51 -0.54
C GLY A 30 75.31 34.07 0.61
N GLY A 31 75.08 34.50 1.86
CA GLY A 31 75.83 34.13 3.06
C GLY A 31 75.26 32.98 3.88
N GLY A 32 74.22 32.34 3.37
CA GLY A 32 73.58 31.21 3.99
C GLY A 32 72.66 31.56 5.17
N LEU A 33 72.14 30.54 5.88
CA LEU A 33 71.23 30.68 6.98
C LEU A 33 71.64 31.64 8.12
N PRO A 34 72.91 31.67 8.56
CA PRO A 34 73.38 32.60 9.61
C PRO A 34 73.25 34.09 9.18
N GLU A 35 73.53 34.40 7.94
CA GLU A 35 73.48 35.79 7.43
C GLU A 35 72.04 36.24 7.21
N ILE A 36 71.15 35.33 6.75
CA ILE A 36 69.71 35.56 6.68
C ILE A 36 69.14 35.92 8.06
N LEU A 37 69.46 35.11 9.09
CA LEU A 37 69.00 35.36 10.45
C LEU A 37 69.53 36.67 11.05
N ALA A 38 70.77 37.03 10.74
CA ALA A 38 71.37 38.26 11.24
C ALA A 38 70.77 39.53 10.57
N ARG A 39 70.49 39.51 9.27
CA ARG A 39 69.93 40.63 8.51
C ARG A 39 68.44 40.74 8.51
N PHE A 40 67.71 39.67 8.90
CA PHE A 40 66.23 39.61 8.91
C PHE A 40 65.61 40.74 9.74
N PRO A 41 66.03 41.03 10.97
CA PRO A 41 65.48 42.14 11.76
C PRO A 41 65.62 43.51 11.08
N ALA A 42 66.75 43.74 10.39
CA ALA A 42 66.99 44.99 9.66
C ALA A 42 66.09 45.10 8.42
N ALA A 43 65.88 43.98 7.71
CA ALA A 43 64.99 43.94 6.55
C ALA A 43 63.50 44.13 6.95
N MET A 44 63.11 43.69 8.13
CA MET A 44 61.72 43.88 8.65
C MET A 44 61.45 45.30 9.17
N ASN A 45 62.50 46.17 9.35
CA ASN A 45 62.26 47.56 9.69
C ASN A 45 61.73 48.38 8.49
N ASP A 46 62.09 47.99 7.25
CA ASP A 46 61.59 48.58 6.00
C ASP A 46 61.00 47.48 5.08
N PRO A 47 59.88 46.89 5.40
CA PRO A 47 59.39 45.65 4.79
C PRO A 47 58.91 45.80 3.34
N PHE A 48 58.80 47.03 2.83
CA PHE A 48 58.42 47.32 1.45
C PHE A 48 59.56 47.71 0.57
N LYS A 49 60.79 47.87 1.13
CA LYS A 49 62.01 48.17 0.37
C LYS A 49 62.59 46.85 -0.18
N ILE A 50 62.26 46.54 -1.42
CA ILE A 50 62.73 45.34 -2.11
C ILE A 50 63.96 45.71 -3.00
N GLU A 51 65.07 45.05 -2.72
CA GLU A 51 66.30 45.17 -3.54
C GLU A 51 66.41 43.88 -4.39
N LEU A 52 66.32 44.05 -5.73
CA LEU A 52 66.49 42.91 -6.63
C LEU A 52 68.01 42.64 -6.82
N CYS A 53 68.42 41.42 -6.51
CA CYS A 53 69.78 40.91 -6.68
C CYS A 53 69.77 39.61 -7.50
N GLY A 54 70.94 39.16 -7.95
CA GLY A 54 71.08 37.97 -8.79
C GLY A 54 70.53 36.69 -8.17
N ASP A 55 70.43 36.63 -6.83
CA ASP A 55 69.92 35.48 -6.09
C ASP A 55 68.44 35.58 -5.76
N SER A 56 67.78 36.71 -6.10
CA SER A 56 66.33 36.91 -5.81
C SER A 56 65.44 35.80 -6.37
N LEU A 57 65.64 35.39 -7.62
CA LEU A 57 64.89 34.36 -8.27
C LEU A 57 65.06 32.97 -7.59
N LYS A 58 66.33 32.64 -7.24
CA LYS A 58 66.71 31.39 -6.59
C LYS A 58 66.06 31.30 -5.19
N THR A 59 66.11 32.36 -4.40
CA THR A 59 65.58 32.45 -3.04
C THR A 59 64.07 32.31 -3.05
N VAL A 60 63.39 33.01 -3.97
CA VAL A 60 61.91 32.86 -4.13
C VAL A 60 61.51 31.43 -4.51
N LEU A 61 62.26 30.82 -5.48
CA LEU A 61 61.97 29.44 -5.89
C LEU A 61 62.15 28.43 -4.73
N VAL A 62 63.23 28.58 -3.94
CA VAL A 62 63.48 27.73 -2.77
C VAL A 62 62.33 27.87 -1.75
N LEU A 63 61.89 29.08 -1.42
CA LEU A 63 60.81 29.32 -0.50
C LEU A 63 59.47 28.81 -1.04
N LEU A 64 59.19 28.93 -2.32
CA LEU A 64 58.01 28.35 -2.94
C LEU A 64 58.06 26.82 -2.91
N CYS A 65 59.19 26.18 -3.08
CA CYS A 65 59.38 24.75 -2.92
C CYS A 65 59.08 24.31 -1.45
N VAL A 66 59.64 25.02 -0.46
CA VAL A 66 59.42 24.78 0.96
C VAL A 66 57.93 24.97 1.29
N TYR A 67 57.31 26.02 0.79
CA TYR A 67 55.89 26.28 0.95
C TYR A 67 55.04 25.17 0.31
N GLY A 68 55.35 24.73 -0.89
CA GLY A 68 54.71 23.62 -1.57
C GLY A 68 54.82 22.31 -0.80
N LEU A 69 56.02 22.02 -0.24
CA LEU A 69 56.21 20.86 0.66
C LEU A 69 55.35 20.98 1.93
N ALA A 70 55.33 22.16 2.55
CA ALA A 70 54.50 22.41 3.75
C ALA A 70 52.99 22.22 3.45
N ILE A 71 52.51 22.70 2.30
CA ILE A 71 51.16 22.46 1.82
C ILE A 71 50.94 20.96 1.57
N GLY A 72 51.89 20.28 0.93
CA GLY A 72 51.82 18.84 0.68
C GLY A 72 51.68 18.04 1.98
N VAL A 73 52.50 18.34 2.99
CA VAL A 73 52.42 17.74 4.33
C VAL A 73 51.10 18.09 5.00
N TYR A 74 50.64 19.34 4.93
CA TYR A 74 49.36 19.77 5.49
C TYR A 74 48.18 19.02 4.83
N LEU A 75 48.15 18.91 3.53
CA LEU A 75 47.08 18.21 2.80
C LEU A 75 47.14 16.70 3.04
N SER A 76 48.35 16.12 3.10
CA SER A 76 48.53 14.68 3.38
C SER A 76 48.20 14.29 4.83
N SER A 77 48.45 15.18 5.79
CA SER A 77 48.13 14.96 7.21
C SER A 77 46.69 15.31 7.55
N ARG A 78 45.94 15.85 6.60
CA ARG A 78 44.55 16.24 6.82
C ARG A 78 43.64 15.01 6.95
N ARG A 79 43.36 14.60 8.17
CA ARG A 79 42.42 13.54 8.45
C ARG A 79 40.99 14.08 8.28
N ASN A 80 40.17 13.35 7.53
CA ASN A 80 38.73 13.62 7.40
C ASN A 80 38.02 13.18 8.67
N TYR A 81 38.09 13.98 9.72
CA TYR A 81 37.30 13.73 10.93
C TYR A 81 35.86 14.17 10.71
N ARG A 82 34.92 13.21 10.76
CA ARG A 82 33.49 13.49 10.93
C ARG A 82 33.21 13.52 12.44
N ARG A 83 33.61 14.62 13.11
CA ARG A 83 33.41 14.76 14.56
C ARG A 83 31.94 14.66 14.93
N GLY A 84 31.61 13.72 15.84
CA GLY A 84 30.24 13.45 16.29
C GLY A 84 29.42 12.56 15.31
N GLU A 85 30.06 12.01 14.28
CA GLU A 85 29.43 11.09 13.31
C GLU A 85 30.34 9.87 13.03
N GLU A 86 31.35 9.62 13.88
CA GLU A 86 32.38 8.58 13.65
C GLU A 86 31.79 7.17 13.58
N HIS A 87 30.76 6.91 14.38
CA HIS A 87 30.08 5.62 14.49
C HIS A 87 28.64 5.62 13.98
N GLY A 88 28.10 6.79 13.62
CA GLY A 88 26.75 6.95 13.08
C GLY A 88 26.26 8.39 13.19
N SER A 89 25.41 8.79 12.24
CA SER A 89 24.86 10.15 12.15
C SER A 89 23.37 10.22 12.45
N ALA A 90 22.78 9.15 13.02
CA ALA A 90 21.36 9.10 13.34
C ALA A 90 21.00 10.17 14.38
N LYS A 91 19.88 10.85 14.13
CA LYS A 91 19.32 11.88 15.01
C LYS A 91 17.83 12.00 14.82
N TRP A 92 17.13 12.42 15.86
CA TRP A 92 15.72 12.72 15.77
C TRP A 92 15.41 13.88 14.82
N GLY A 93 14.39 13.69 13.99
CA GLY A 93 13.85 14.72 13.11
C GLY A 93 12.93 15.70 13.85
N ASN A 94 12.45 16.69 13.10
CA ASN A 94 11.54 17.70 13.62
C ASN A 94 10.28 17.80 12.74
N ALA A 95 9.12 17.62 13.35
CA ALA A 95 7.81 17.69 12.69
C ALA A 95 7.60 19.00 11.92
N ARG A 96 8.01 20.15 12.48
CA ARG A 96 7.89 21.47 11.81
C ARG A 96 8.72 21.55 10.53
N ALA A 97 9.91 20.92 10.53
CA ALA A 97 10.77 20.92 9.36
C ALA A 97 10.18 20.08 8.22
N VAL A 98 9.56 18.95 8.55
CA VAL A 98 8.85 18.07 7.61
C VAL A 98 7.60 18.77 7.07
N ASN A 99 6.77 19.33 7.92
CA ASN A 99 5.56 20.06 7.50
C ASN A 99 5.89 21.22 6.55
N LYS A 100 6.95 21.99 6.84
CA LYS A 100 7.39 23.06 5.93
C LYS A 100 7.68 22.58 4.51
N LYS A 101 8.10 21.32 4.35
CA LYS A 101 8.43 20.75 3.04
C LYS A 101 7.21 20.12 2.35
N TYR A 102 6.34 19.46 3.11
CA TYR A 102 5.37 18.50 2.56
C TYR A 102 3.91 18.81 2.88
N GLN A 103 3.61 19.66 3.84
CA GLN A 103 2.25 20.02 4.19
C GLN A 103 1.60 20.87 3.10
N ALA A 104 0.38 20.52 2.68
CA ALA A 104 -0.46 21.38 1.86
C ALA A 104 -1.07 22.51 2.68
N ALA A 105 -1.35 23.63 2.03
CA ALA A 105 -1.93 24.81 2.68
C ALA A 105 -3.35 24.54 3.20
N ASN A 106 -4.15 23.81 2.43
CA ASN A 106 -5.47 23.37 2.86
C ASN A 106 -5.32 22.19 3.84
N PRO A 107 -5.81 22.29 5.08
CA PRO A 107 -5.71 21.22 6.07
C PRO A 107 -6.32 19.89 5.62
N GLU A 108 -7.42 19.92 4.86
CA GLU A 108 -8.12 18.72 4.37
C GLU A 108 -7.37 17.98 3.24
N GLU A 109 -6.40 18.63 2.60
CA GLU A 109 -5.55 18.04 1.56
C GLU A 109 -4.28 17.37 2.10
N ASN A 110 -4.29 16.99 3.37
CA ASN A 110 -3.15 16.38 4.03
C ASN A 110 -3.52 15.04 4.64
N LYS A 111 -2.65 14.07 4.45
CA LYS A 111 -2.65 12.84 5.24
C LYS A 111 -2.13 13.13 6.64
N ILE A 112 -2.80 12.60 7.66
CA ILE A 112 -2.43 12.69 9.07
C ILE A 112 -1.53 11.50 9.40
N LEU A 113 -0.28 11.76 9.77
CA LEU A 113 0.68 10.71 10.13
C LEU A 113 0.82 10.59 11.67
N THR A 114 0.94 11.72 12.35
CA THR A 114 1.02 11.80 13.82
C THR A 114 0.28 13.03 14.32
N GLN A 115 0.35 13.36 15.64
CA GLN A 115 -0.29 14.56 16.17
C GLN A 115 0.18 15.83 15.45
N ASN A 116 1.46 15.91 15.12
CA ASN A 116 2.04 17.14 14.57
C ASN A 116 2.54 17.01 13.12
N VAL A 117 2.57 15.82 12.51
CA VAL A 117 3.10 15.62 11.15
C VAL A 117 1.96 15.46 10.14
N ARG A 118 2.04 16.23 9.06
CA ARG A 118 1.11 16.24 7.92
C ARG A 118 1.86 16.02 6.60
N MET A 119 1.24 15.30 5.69
CA MET A 119 1.75 15.04 4.34
C MET A 119 0.68 15.38 3.30
N GLY A 120 0.94 16.37 2.45
CA GLY A 120 0.01 16.74 1.38
C GLY A 120 -0.19 15.62 0.36
N PHE A 121 -1.39 15.51 -0.19
CA PHE A 121 -1.78 14.47 -1.17
C PHE A 121 -1.14 14.65 -2.57
N ASP A 122 -0.42 15.73 -2.83
CA ASP A 122 0.26 15.93 -4.12
C ASP A 122 1.62 15.21 -4.18
N GLY A 123 1.58 13.91 -4.49
CA GLY A 123 2.77 13.08 -4.64
C GLY A 123 3.68 13.49 -5.80
N LYS A 124 3.14 14.20 -6.82
CA LYS A 124 3.94 14.72 -7.96
C LYS A 124 4.81 15.88 -7.50
N LYS A 125 4.22 16.86 -6.79
CA LYS A 125 4.91 18.01 -6.21
C LYS A 125 6.03 17.58 -5.26
N HIS A 126 5.74 16.61 -4.40
CA HIS A 126 6.70 16.14 -3.40
C HIS A 126 7.68 15.10 -3.94
N ARG A 127 7.45 14.56 -5.16
CA ARG A 127 8.22 13.47 -5.78
C ARG A 127 8.31 12.24 -4.88
N ARG A 128 7.20 11.92 -4.19
CA ARG A 128 7.09 10.83 -3.23
C ARG A 128 5.94 9.90 -3.57
N SER A 129 6.09 8.64 -3.24
CA SER A 129 4.96 7.75 -3.06
C SER A 129 4.21 8.16 -1.79
N LEU A 130 2.89 8.16 -1.84
CA LEU A 130 2.05 8.40 -0.66
C LEU A 130 1.65 7.07 0.02
N ASN A 131 2.24 5.95 -0.42
CA ASN A 131 2.02 4.65 0.20
C ASN A 131 2.63 4.66 1.61
N THR A 132 1.85 4.17 2.56
CA THR A 132 2.22 4.12 3.99
C THR A 132 2.09 2.70 4.50
N VAL A 133 3.07 2.25 5.29
CA VAL A 133 2.92 1.06 6.12
C VAL A 133 2.73 1.50 7.57
N VAL A 134 1.65 1.02 8.17
CA VAL A 134 1.32 1.27 9.59
C VAL A 134 1.41 -0.04 10.35
N VAL A 135 2.28 -0.11 11.33
CA VAL A 135 2.46 -1.31 12.16
C VAL A 135 2.11 -1.01 13.61
N GLY A 136 1.21 -1.81 14.15
CA GLY A 136 0.84 -1.68 15.56
C GLY A 136 0.13 -2.93 16.08
N GLY A 137 0.55 -3.44 17.21
CA GLY A 137 -0.06 -4.60 17.85
C GLY A 137 -1.54 -4.42 18.14
N SER A 138 -2.19 -5.48 18.62
CA SER A 138 -3.58 -5.36 19.09
C SER A 138 -3.66 -4.32 20.21
N GLY A 139 -4.64 -3.43 20.16
CA GLY A 139 -4.78 -2.32 21.12
C GLY A 139 -3.82 -1.14 20.93
N ALA A 140 -2.88 -1.17 19.96
CA ALA A 140 -2.00 -0.04 19.67
C ALA A 140 -2.75 1.17 19.07
N GLY A 141 -4.02 0.99 18.67
CA GLY A 141 -4.91 2.05 18.19
C GLY A 141 -4.73 2.40 16.71
N LYS A 142 -4.37 1.44 15.87
CA LYS A 142 -4.23 1.61 14.40
C LYS A 142 -5.42 2.33 13.79
N THR A 143 -6.62 1.82 14.04
CA THR A 143 -7.87 2.40 13.52
C THR A 143 -8.13 3.78 14.11
N ARG A 144 -8.00 3.95 15.45
CA ARG A 144 -8.31 5.20 16.16
C ARG A 144 -7.31 6.33 15.87
N PHE A 145 -6.01 6.03 15.81
CA PHE A 145 -4.97 7.06 15.69
C PHE A 145 -4.51 7.34 14.25
N TYR A 146 -4.83 6.42 13.30
CA TYR A 146 -4.43 6.58 11.91
C TYR A 146 -5.59 6.47 10.92
N ALA A 147 -6.34 5.35 10.87
CA ALA A 147 -7.35 5.13 9.83
C ALA A 147 -8.50 6.14 9.92
N LYS A 148 -9.19 6.22 11.07
CA LYS A 148 -10.31 7.18 11.27
C LYS A 148 -9.89 8.64 11.07
N PRO A 149 -8.76 9.15 11.62
CA PRO A 149 -8.32 10.51 11.34
C PRO A 149 -8.14 10.82 9.86
N ASN A 150 -7.64 9.86 9.08
CA ASN A 150 -7.49 10.03 7.64
C ASN A 150 -8.81 9.97 6.87
N LEU A 151 -9.80 9.21 7.34
CA LEU A 151 -11.17 9.28 6.82
C LEU A 151 -11.84 10.61 7.18
N CYS A 152 -11.56 11.15 8.37
CA CYS A 152 -12.05 12.46 8.77
C CYS A 152 -11.48 13.62 7.93
N GLN A 153 -10.41 13.41 7.16
CA GLN A 153 -9.88 14.35 6.17
C GLN A 153 -10.75 14.43 4.91
N ALA A 154 -11.99 13.95 4.96
CA ALA A 154 -12.96 14.04 3.85
C ALA A 154 -13.16 15.50 3.44
N ALA A 155 -12.75 15.81 2.21
CA ALA A 155 -12.82 17.16 1.68
C ALA A 155 -14.27 17.60 1.45
N ASN A 156 -14.52 18.90 1.62
CA ASN A 156 -15.81 19.52 1.34
C ASN A 156 -16.23 19.28 -0.13
N ALA A 157 -17.55 19.27 -0.40
CA ALA A 157 -18.07 19.03 -1.75
C ALA A 157 -17.50 19.97 -2.82
N ALA A 158 -17.07 21.19 -2.44
CA ALA A 158 -16.48 22.18 -3.34
C ALA A 158 -15.00 21.92 -3.69
N SER A 159 -14.29 21.04 -2.96
CA SER A 159 -12.88 20.73 -3.23
C SER A 159 -12.74 19.41 -4.01
N HIS A 160 -11.59 19.22 -4.68
CA HIS A 160 -11.34 18.04 -5.52
C HIS A 160 -11.24 16.73 -4.73
N GLY A 161 -11.23 16.74 -3.41
CA GLY A 161 -11.32 15.59 -2.53
C GLY A 161 -10.43 14.39 -2.89
N THR A 162 -10.59 13.31 -2.15
CA THR A 162 -9.95 12.03 -2.39
C THR A 162 -11.01 10.95 -2.21
N SER A 163 -11.15 10.01 -3.15
CA SER A 163 -11.99 8.83 -2.95
C SER A 163 -11.31 7.85 -2.00
N TYR A 164 -12.12 7.09 -1.28
CA TYR A 164 -11.63 6.10 -0.32
C TYR A 164 -12.08 4.69 -0.70
N VAL A 165 -11.17 3.73 -0.56
CA VAL A 165 -11.48 2.29 -0.55
C VAL A 165 -11.03 1.76 0.80
N VAL A 166 -11.97 1.33 1.61
CA VAL A 166 -11.73 0.99 3.02
C VAL A 166 -11.99 -0.49 3.25
N LEU A 167 -10.99 -1.23 3.67
CA LEU A 167 -11.17 -2.56 4.23
C LEU A 167 -11.45 -2.43 5.71
N ASP A 168 -12.66 -2.80 6.12
CA ASP A 168 -13.16 -2.60 7.48
C ASP A 168 -13.64 -3.93 8.10
N PRO A 169 -12.79 -4.62 8.88
CA PRO A 169 -13.07 -5.96 9.38
C PRO A 169 -14.28 -6.07 10.32
N LYS A 170 -14.76 -4.98 10.86
CA LYS A 170 -15.85 -4.98 11.85
C LYS A 170 -16.97 -4.00 11.53
N GLY A 171 -16.87 -3.27 10.45
CA GLY A 171 -17.77 -2.16 10.14
C GLY A 171 -17.65 -0.97 11.10
N GLU A 172 -16.59 -0.92 11.94
CA GLU A 172 -16.40 0.18 12.89
C GLU A 172 -16.12 1.50 12.18
N MET A 173 -15.28 1.48 11.13
CA MET A 173 -14.93 2.70 10.41
C MET A 173 -16.13 3.26 9.67
N LEU A 174 -16.91 2.41 8.99
CA LEU A 174 -18.15 2.82 8.31
C LEU A 174 -19.14 3.41 9.31
N ARG A 175 -19.46 2.66 10.38
CA ARG A 175 -20.39 3.10 11.40
C ARG A 175 -20.01 4.46 11.99
N ASP A 176 -18.72 4.65 12.26
CA ASP A 176 -18.22 5.83 12.97
C ASP A 176 -17.99 7.05 12.06
N THR A 177 -17.70 6.85 10.77
CA THR A 177 -17.35 7.94 9.84
C THR A 177 -18.28 8.08 8.64
N GLY A 178 -19.17 7.12 8.39
CA GLY A 178 -20.07 7.14 7.23
C GLY A 178 -20.97 8.36 7.18
N TYR A 179 -21.48 8.81 8.32
CA TYR A 179 -22.28 10.04 8.40
C TYR A 179 -21.48 11.27 7.96
N LEU A 180 -20.22 11.41 8.40
CA LEU A 180 -19.33 12.48 7.95
C LEU A 180 -19.15 12.45 6.43
N LEU A 181 -18.88 11.27 5.86
CA LEU A 181 -18.64 11.11 4.43
C LEU A 181 -19.89 11.51 3.63
N ALA A 182 -21.06 11.03 4.01
CA ALA A 182 -22.33 11.41 3.38
C ALA A 182 -22.58 12.91 3.45
N GLN A 183 -22.37 13.56 4.61
CA GLN A 183 -22.50 15.00 4.79
C GLN A 183 -21.49 15.83 3.96
N ARG A 184 -20.35 15.24 3.62
CA ARG A 184 -19.32 15.83 2.75
C ARG A 184 -19.53 15.53 1.27
N GLY A 185 -20.67 14.95 0.91
CA GLY A 185 -21.07 14.68 -0.48
C GLY A 185 -20.33 13.52 -1.13
N TYR A 186 -19.90 12.55 -0.33
CA TYR A 186 -19.40 11.27 -0.84
C TYR A 186 -20.57 10.37 -1.20
N ASP A 187 -20.43 9.66 -2.30
CA ASP A 187 -21.25 8.51 -2.65
C ASP A 187 -20.72 7.32 -1.83
N VAL A 188 -21.44 6.91 -0.79
CA VAL A 188 -21.01 5.86 0.15
C VAL A 188 -21.56 4.53 -0.34
N ARG A 189 -20.67 3.63 -0.74
CA ARG A 189 -20.98 2.28 -1.22
C ARG A 189 -20.39 1.24 -0.29
N VAL A 190 -21.11 0.15 -0.10
CA VAL A 190 -20.73 -0.86 0.90
C VAL A 190 -20.88 -2.25 0.29
N LEU A 191 -19.78 -2.99 0.22
CA LEU A 191 -19.79 -4.43 0.04
C LEU A 191 -19.77 -5.05 1.45
N ASP A 192 -20.93 -5.52 1.91
CA ASP A 192 -21.09 -6.04 3.27
C ASP A 192 -21.15 -7.57 3.27
N LEU A 193 -20.04 -8.20 3.66
CA LEU A 193 -19.97 -9.64 3.85
C LEU A 193 -20.32 -10.09 5.28
N LEU A 194 -20.61 -9.14 6.18
CA LEU A 194 -21.15 -9.41 7.51
C LEU A 194 -22.68 -9.61 7.44
N ASN A 195 -23.34 -8.79 6.63
CA ASN A 195 -24.77 -8.86 6.36
C ASN A 195 -25.04 -8.57 4.87
N MET A 196 -25.02 -9.63 4.06
CA MET A 196 -25.14 -9.51 2.60
C MET A 196 -26.47 -8.90 2.14
N GLU A 197 -27.55 -8.98 2.94
CA GLU A 197 -28.84 -8.38 2.63
C GLU A 197 -28.83 -6.85 2.62
N LYS A 198 -27.86 -6.24 3.33
CA LYS A 198 -27.66 -4.79 3.38
C LYS A 198 -26.58 -4.28 2.43
N SER A 199 -25.96 -5.18 1.68
CA SER A 199 -24.86 -4.87 0.79
C SER A 199 -25.34 -4.28 -0.53
N HIS A 200 -24.54 -3.39 -1.12
CA HIS A 200 -24.65 -3.12 -2.54
C HIS A 200 -24.18 -4.34 -3.33
N CYS A 201 -24.82 -4.59 -4.46
CA CYS A 201 -24.48 -5.68 -5.35
C CYS A 201 -23.13 -5.42 -6.06
N TYR A 202 -22.38 -6.50 -6.25
CA TYR A 202 -21.09 -6.48 -6.96
C TYR A 202 -21.02 -7.65 -7.93
N ASN A 203 -21.12 -7.37 -9.22
CA ASN A 203 -20.98 -8.37 -10.28
C ASN A 203 -19.62 -8.26 -10.98
N PRO A 204 -18.70 -9.21 -10.77
CA PRO A 204 -17.39 -9.18 -11.41
C PRO A 204 -17.42 -9.21 -12.95
N PHE A 205 -18.48 -9.71 -13.57
CA PHE A 205 -18.60 -9.77 -15.03
C PHE A 205 -18.69 -8.40 -15.69
N VAL A 206 -19.27 -7.42 -15.03
CA VAL A 206 -19.41 -6.03 -15.53
C VAL A 206 -18.05 -5.40 -15.84
N TYR A 207 -16.99 -5.84 -15.16
CA TYR A 207 -15.64 -5.30 -15.27
C TYR A 207 -14.72 -6.07 -16.22
N LEU A 208 -15.25 -7.07 -16.94
CA LEU A 208 -14.51 -7.85 -17.93
C LEU A 208 -14.53 -7.11 -19.28
N ARG A 209 -13.46 -6.44 -19.65
CA ARG A 209 -13.34 -5.70 -20.92
C ARG A 209 -12.87 -6.58 -22.07
N ASP A 210 -11.86 -7.41 -21.78
CA ASP A 210 -11.19 -8.26 -22.78
C ASP A 210 -10.92 -9.67 -22.24
N ASP A 211 -10.35 -10.54 -23.09
CA ASP A 211 -10.01 -11.92 -22.76
C ASP A 211 -9.01 -12.01 -21.61
N ASN A 212 -8.10 -11.04 -21.47
CA ASN A 212 -7.14 -11.04 -20.38
C ASN A 212 -7.81 -10.79 -19.02
N ASP A 213 -8.88 -9.98 -18.99
CA ASP A 213 -9.63 -9.73 -17.76
C ASP A 213 -10.38 -11.00 -17.33
N VAL A 214 -10.91 -11.79 -18.27
CA VAL A 214 -11.50 -13.11 -17.99
C VAL A 214 -10.47 -14.06 -17.39
N GLN A 215 -9.28 -14.15 -18.01
CA GLN A 215 -8.18 -14.99 -17.50
C GLN A 215 -7.79 -14.59 -16.08
N ARG A 216 -7.71 -13.30 -15.81
CA ARG A 216 -7.35 -12.77 -14.46
C ARG A 216 -8.43 -13.08 -13.43
N LEU A 217 -9.73 -12.94 -13.80
CA LEU A 217 -10.84 -13.28 -12.92
C LEU A 217 -10.76 -14.75 -12.49
N VAL A 218 -10.65 -15.66 -13.46
CA VAL A 218 -10.58 -17.10 -13.21
C VAL A 218 -9.34 -17.45 -12.39
N THR A 219 -8.18 -16.92 -12.75
CA THR A 219 -6.92 -17.16 -12.02
C THR A 219 -7.03 -16.68 -10.57
N ASN A 220 -7.57 -15.49 -10.34
CA ASN A 220 -7.76 -14.93 -8.99
C ASN A 220 -8.76 -15.77 -8.18
N LEU A 221 -9.86 -16.19 -8.77
CA LEU A 221 -10.86 -17.03 -8.12
C LEU A 221 -10.24 -18.34 -7.64
N PHE A 222 -9.55 -19.08 -8.53
CA PHE A 222 -8.88 -20.32 -8.16
C PHE A 222 -7.87 -20.13 -7.04
N LYS A 223 -7.03 -19.10 -7.15
CA LYS A 223 -6.03 -18.78 -6.13
C LYS A 223 -6.65 -18.45 -4.77
N SER A 224 -7.69 -17.61 -4.76
CA SER A 224 -8.31 -17.15 -3.52
C SER A 224 -9.23 -18.18 -2.87
N THR A 225 -9.68 -19.19 -3.62
CA THR A 225 -10.48 -20.32 -3.12
C THR A 225 -9.65 -21.57 -2.82
N THR A 226 -8.33 -21.57 -3.06
CA THR A 226 -7.45 -22.68 -2.69
C THR A 226 -7.24 -22.70 -1.17
N PRO A 227 -7.56 -23.82 -0.47
CA PRO A 227 -7.35 -23.90 0.97
C PRO A 227 -5.89 -23.71 1.35
N LYS A 228 -5.61 -22.89 2.36
CA LYS A 228 -4.24 -22.65 2.85
C LYS A 228 -3.65 -23.97 3.37
N GLY A 229 -2.49 -24.36 2.83
CA GLY A 229 -1.79 -25.60 3.22
C GLY A 229 -2.15 -26.83 2.40
N SER A 230 -3.14 -26.80 1.53
CA SER A 230 -3.34 -27.82 0.51
C SER A 230 -2.49 -27.47 -0.70
N GLN A 231 -1.24 -27.93 -0.73
CA GLN A 231 -0.60 -28.12 -2.02
C GLN A 231 -1.31 -29.33 -2.64
N SER A 232 -2.13 -29.10 -3.67
CA SER A 232 -2.62 -30.20 -4.48
C SER A 232 -1.36 -30.91 -5.03
N ASN A 233 -1.19 -32.17 -4.67
CA ASN A 233 -0.07 -32.97 -5.17
C ASN A 233 -0.13 -33.13 -6.71
N ASP A 234 -1.24 -32.75 -7.33
CA ASP A 234 -1.46 -32.80 -8.77
C ASP A 234 -2.18 -31.53 -9.24
N PRO A 235 -1.47 -30.58 -9.86
CA PRO A 235 -2.04 -29.34 -10.40
C PRO A 235 -2.98 -29.58 -11.60
N PHE A 236 -3.05 -30.81 -12.12
CA PHE A 236 -3.88 -31.17 -13.28
C PHE A 236 -5.36 -30.82 -13.05
N TRP A 237 -5.91 -31.19 -11.88
CA TRP A 237 -7.33 -31.02 -11.60
C TRP A 237 -7.74 -29.55 -11.53
N ASP A 238 -6.94 -28.69 -10.89
CA ASP A 238 -7.19 -27.27 -10.83
C ASP A 238 -7.04 -26.61 -12.21
N THR A 239 -6.06 -27.03 -12.99
CA THR A 239 -5.86 -26.51 -14.35
C THR A 239 -7.03 -26.91 -15.26
N ALA A 240 -7.45 -28.17 -15.23
CA ALA A 240 -8.57 -28.65 -16.04
C ALA A 240 -9.91 -28.02 -15.62
N ALA A 241 -10.13 -27.84 -14.31
CA ALA A 241 -11.31 -27.14 -13.80
C ALA A 241 -11.31 -25.65 -14.19
N SER A 242 -10.13 -25.00 -14.25
CA SER A 242 -10.02 -23.62 -14.73
C SER A 242 -10.33 -23.49 -16.23
N MET A 243 -9.99 -24.49 -17.06
CA MET A 243 -10.34 -24.51 -18.48
C MET A 243 -11.87 -24.56 -18.67
N LEU A 244 -12.56 -25.43 -17.91
CA LEU A 244 -14.02 -25.45 -17.96
C LEU A 244 -14.62 -24.12 -17.52
N LEU A 245 -14.15 -23.53 -16.41
CA LEU A 245 -14.65 -22.21 -15.98
C LEU A 245 -14.38 -21.12 -17.01
N LEU A 246 -13.21 -21.12 -17.66
CA LEU A 246 -12.90 -20.19 -18.75
C LEU A 246 -13.88 -20.35 -19.92
N ALA A 247 -14.21 -21.58 -20.32
CA ALA A 247 -15.20 -21.82 -21.37
C ALA A 247 -16.56 -21.21 -21.01
N LEU A 248 -17.04 -21.45 -19.77
CA LEU A 248 -18.32 -20.94 -19.29
C LEU A 248 -18.34 -19.39 -19.21
N VAL A 249 -17.31 -18.79 -18.63
CA VAL A 249 -17.21 -17.33 -18.49
C VAL A 249 -17.08 -16.64 -19.84
N PHE A 250 -16.28 -17.19 -20.78
CA PHE A 250 -16.19 -16.65 -22.14
C PHE A 250 -17.52 -16.77 -22.90
N TYR A 251 -18.23 -17.90 -22.73
CA TYR A 251 -19.55 -18.04 -23.32
C TYR A 251 -20.50 -16.95 -22.82
N LEU A 252 -20.63 -16.79 -21.50
CA LEU A 252 -21.51 -15.78 -20.89
C LEU A 252 -21.13 -14.37 -21.30
N LYS A 253 -19.81 -14.07 -21.37
CA LYS A 253 -19.35 -12.74 -21.73
C LYS A 253 -19.71 -12.33 -23.16
N TYR A 254 -19.64 -13.24 -24.13
CA TYR A 254 -19.77 -12.90 -25.54
C TYR A 254 -21.13 -13.25 -26.14
N GLU A 255 -21.80 -14.30 -25.62
CA GLU A 255 -23.02 -14.83 -26.20
C GLU A 255 -24.27 -14.56 -25.36
N ALA A 256 -24.12 -14.37 -24.03
CA ALA A 256 -25.24 -14.18 -23.15
C ALA A 256 -25.64 -12.70 -23.00
N PRO A 257 -26.93 -12.38 -22.79
CA PRO A 257 -27.38 -11.05 -22.46
C PRO A 257 -26.79 -10.57 -21.12
N PRO A 258 -26.66 -9.24 -20.89
CA PRO A 258 -25.97 -8.70 -19.69
C PRO A 258 -26.53 -9.16 -18.33
N ASP A 259 -27.83 -9.43 -18.25
CA ASP A 259 -28.51 -9.92 -17.04
C ASP A 259 -28.16 -11.38 -16.70
N GLU A 260 -27.72 -12.16 -17.66
CA GLU A 260 -27.23 -13.53 -17.46
C GLU A 260 -25.72 -13.60 -17.22
N GLN A 261 -24.99 -12.52 -17.40
CA GLN A 261 -23.54 -12.47 -17.17
C GLN A 261 -23.21 -12.39 -15.67
N ASN A 262 -23.32 -13.50 -14.96
CA ASN A 262 -23.08 -13.59 -13.51
C ASN A 262 -22.70 -15.02 -13.08
N PHE A 263 -22.26 -15.18 -11.82
CA PHE A 263 -21.88 -16.49 -11.30
C PHE A 263 -23.06 -17.44 -11.06
N SER A 264 -24.27 -16.93 -10.88
CA SER A 264 -25.47 -17.78 -10.78
C SER A 264 -25.69 -18.55 -12.08
N MET A 265 -25.52 -17.87 -13.23
CA MET A 265 -25.62 -18.52 -14.54
C MET A 265 -24.46 -19.50 -14.78
N VAL A 266 -23.23 -19.18 -14.33
CA VAL A 266 -22.13 -20.17 -14.37
C VAL A 266 -22.51 -21.46 -13.63
N MET A 267 -23.15 -21.34 -12.47
CA MET A 267 -23.62 -22.50 -11.68
C MET A 267 -24.73 -23.29 -12.41
N GLU A 268 -25.67 -22.61 -13.09
CA GLU A 268 -26.70 -23.29 -13.90
C GLU A 268 -26.09 -24.01 -15.09
N MET A 269 -25.13 -23.37 -15.82
CA MET A 269 -24.40 -24.04 -16.90
C MET A 269 -23.62 -25.25 -16.40
N LEU A 270 -22.99 -25.14 -15.22
CA LEU A 270 -22.26 -26.27 -14.63
C LEU A 270 -23.19 -27.44 -14.24
N ARG A 271 -24.41 -27.15 -13.78
CA ARG A 271 -25.44 -28.18 -13.52
C ARG A 271 -25.93 -28.83 -14.81
N ALA A 272 -26.00 -28.07 -15.90
CA ALA A 272 -26.38 -28.56 -17.22
C ALA A 272 -25.30 -29.44 -17.88
N ALA A 273 -24.09 -29.45 -17.32
CA ALA A 273 -22.95 -30.25 -17.79
C ALA A 273 -23.00 -31.71 -17.26
N ASP A 274 -24.17 -32.37 -17.26
CA ASP A 274 -24.30 -33.74 -16.76
C ASP A 274 -23.47 -34.73 -17.63
N VAL A 275 -22.64 -35.57 -17.00
CA VAL A 275 -21.84 -36.58 -17.67
C VAL A 275 -22.35 -37.97 -17.28
N ARG A 276 -22.80 -38.75 -18.24
CA ARG A 276 -23.27 -40.14 -18.06
C ARG A 276 -22.24 -41.10 -18.58
N GLU A 277 -21.80 -42.02 -17.72
CA GLU A 277 -20.82 -43.08 -18.06
C GLU A 277 -21.49 -44.31 -18.66
N ASP A 278 -22.81 -44.44 -18.52
CA ASP A 278 -23.63 -45.61 -18.90
C ASP A 278 -24.22 -45.53 -20.31
N ILE A 279 -24.08 -44.37 -20.97
CA ILE A 279 -24.62 -44.12 -22.31
C ILE A 279 -23.50 -43.67 -23.23
N ASP A 280 -23.15 -44.50 -24.22
CA ASP A 280 -22.22 -44.13 -25.29
C ASP A 280 -22.85 -42.97 -26.11
N GLU A 281 -22.06 -41.92 -26.39
CA GLU A 281 -22.49 -40.71 -27.14
C GLU A 281 -23.57 -39.85 -26.45
N TYR A 282 -23.61 -39.85 -25.11
CA TYR A 282 -24.49 -38.90 -24.39
C TYR A 282 -23.98 -37.48 -24.55
N ALA A 283 -24.81 -36.60 -25.11
CA ALA A 283 -24.61 -35.14 -25.12
C ALA A 283 -25.44 -34.49 -24.04
N SER A 284 -24.80 -33.71 -23.14
CA SER A 284 -25.47 -32.92 -22.15
C SER A 284 -26.10 -31.66 -22.75
N PRO A 285 -27.03 -30.97 -22.10
CA PRO A 285 -27.52 -29.68 -22.57
C PRO A 285 -26.40 -28.64 -22.76
N LEU A 286 -25.32 -28.74 -21.98
CA LEU A 286 -24.16 -27.90 -22.16
C LEU A 286 -23.39 -28.25 -23.43
N ASP A 287 -23.23 -29.53 -23.76
CA ASP A 287 -22.59 -29.97 -25.02
C ASP A 287 -23.35 -29.43 -26.23
N GLU A 288 -24.69 -29.55 -26.24
CA GLU A 288 -25.53 -29.01 -27.30
C GLU A 288 -25.38 -27.48 -27.46
N LEU A 289 -25.19 -26.77 -26.34
CA LEU A 289 -25.00 -25.31 -26.35
C LEU A 289 -23.69 -24.93 -27.04
N PHE A 290 -22.60 -25.64 -26.71
CA PHE A 290 -21.29 -25.40 -27.31
C PHE A 290 -21.21 -25.91 -28.75
N GLU A 291 -21.87 -27.00 -29.12
CA GLU A 291 -21.98 -27.47 -30.51
C GLU A 291 -22.69 -26.43 -31.39
N ARG A 292 -23.78 -25.82 -30.91
CA ARG A 292 -24.45 -24.72 -31.66
C ARG A 292 -23.53 -23.54 -31.87
N LEU A 293 -22.76 -23.17 -30.84
CA LEU A 293 -21.79 -22.08 -30.96
C LEU A 293 -20.67 -22.45 -31.95
N GLU A 294 -20.17 -23.69 -31.90
CA GLU A 294 -19.15 -24.18 -32.82
C GLU A 294 -19.62 -24.19 -34.29
N MET A 295 -20.88 -24.53 -34.54
CA MET A 295 -21.47 -24.46 -35.87
C MET A 295 -21.53 -23.02 -36.41
N HIS A 296 -21.69 -22.04 -35.53
CA HIS A 296 -21.77 -20.63 -35.89
C HIS A 296 -20.39 -19.98 -35.99
N ASP A 297 -19.53 -20.19 -34.98
CA ASP A 297 -18.15 -19.68 -34.91
C ASP A 297 -17.19 -20.76 -34.37
N PRO A 298 -16.57 -21.58 -35.27
CA PRO A 298 -15.63 -22.62 -34.86
C PRO A 298 -14.37 -22.09 -34.18
N GLU A 299 -14.02 -20.84 -34.39
CA GLU A 299 -12.83 -20.21 -33.82
C GLU A 299 -13.10 -19.46 -32.52
N HIS A 300 -14.35 -19.47 -32.04
CA HIS A 300 -14.75 -18.81 -30.80
C HIS A 300 -13.93 -19.29 -29.61
N ILE A 301 -13.44 -18.35 -28.79
CA ILE A 301 -12.53 -18.66 -27.66
C ILE A 301 -13.17 -19.62 -26.65
N ALA A 302 -14.46 -19.49 -26.36
CA ALA A 302 -15.19 -20.36 -25.45
C ALA A 302 -15.22 -21.81 -25.97
N VAL A 303 -15.41 -22.02 -27.30
CA VAL A 303 -15.39 -23.32 -27.94
C VAL A 303 -14.01 -23.98 -27.80
N LYS A 304 -12.92 -23.22 -28.00
CA LYS A 304 -11.56 -23.74 -27.84
C LYS A 304 -11.31 -24.29 -26.43
N TYR A 305 -11.65 -23.52 -25.40
CA TYR A 305 -11.50 -23.97 -24.01
C TYR A 305 -12.42 -25.14 -23.67
N TYR A 306 -13.64 -25.15 -24.24
CA TYR A 306 -14.57 -26.26 -24.04
C TYR A 306 -14.06 -27.56 -24.65
N LYS A 307 -13.51 -27.51 -25.88
CA LYS A 307 -12.89 -28.67 -26.53
C LYS A 307 -11.68 -29.20 -25.77
N ASP A 308 -10.83 -28.30 -25.26
CA ASP A 308 -9.70 -28.69 -24.42
C ASP A 308 -10.16 -29.45 -23.17
N TYR A 309 -11.19 -28.95 -22.49
CA TYR A 309 -11.83 -29.65 -21.37
C TYR A 309 -12.44 -30.98 -21.81
N HIS A 310 -13.21 -31.00 -22.88
CA HIS A 310 -14.02 -32.15 -23.32
C HIS A 310 -13.17 -33.29 -23.95
N SER A 311 -11.86 -33.08 -24.17
CA SER A 311 -10.93 -34.10 -24.71
C SER A 311 -10.69 -35.27 -23.75
N GLY A 312 -11.15 -35.19 -22.49
CA GLY A 312 -10.98 -36.23 -21.47
C GLY A 312 -12.00 -37.38 -21.57
N SER A 313 -11.73 -38.48 -20.86
CA SER A 313 -12.75 -39.54 -20.69
C SER A 313 -13.92 -39.06 -19.79
N ALA A 314 -15.10 -39.63 -19.96
CA ALA A 314 -16.29 -39.29 -19.17
C ALA A 314 -16.03 -39.25 -17.63
N LYS A 315 -15.28 -40.23 -17.12
CA LYS A 315 -14.86 -40.29 -15.72
C LYS A 315 -13.97 -39.10 -15.32
N THR A 316 -13.08 -38.69 -16.22
CA THR A 316 -12.20 -37.52 -16.01
C THR A 316 -13.03 -36.23 -16.01
N LEU A 317 -13.92 -36.07 -16.98
CA LEU A 317 -14.82 -34.90 -17.07
C LEU A 317 -15.66 -34.71 -15.82
N LYS A 318 -16.26 -35.82 -15.31
CA LYS A 318 -17.02 -35.79 -14.06
C LYS A 318 -16.19 -35.35 -12.86
N SER A 319 -14.95 -35.80 -12.76
CA SER A 319 -14.03 -35.38 -11.70
C SER A 319 -13.65 -33.91 -11.80
N ILE A 320 -13.46 -33.38 -13.02
CA ILE A 320 -13.21 -31.96 -13.28
C ILE A 320 -14.41 -31.12 -12.87
N GLN A 321 -15.62 -31.52 -13.24
CA GLN A 321 -16.87 -30.85 -12.85
C GLN A 321 -17.03 -30.77 -11.32
N ILE A 322 -16.78 -31.88 -10.62
CA ILE A 322 -16.83 -31.93 -9.15
C ILE A 322 -15.79 -30.99 -8.55
N THR A 323 -14.60 -30.93 -9.12
CA THR A 323 -13.55 -30.01 -8.66
C THR A 323 -13.96 -28.56 -8.84
N LEU A 324 -14.54 -28.21 -9.99
CA LEU A 324 -15.04 -26.86 -10.24
C LEU A 324 -16.23 -26.51 -9.32
N ALA A 325 -17.19 -27.45 -9.19
CA ALA A 325 -18.35 -27.27 -8.30
C ALA A 325 -17.91 -27.02 -6.84
N ALA A 326 -16.90 -27.75 -6.37
CA ALA A 326 -16.33 -27.53 -5.03
C ALA A 326 -15.66 -26.15 -4.87
N ARG A 327 -15.04 -25.60 -5.94
CA ARG A 327 -14.47 -24.26 -5.92
C ARG A 327 -15.54 -23.16 -5.90
N LEU A 328 -16.67 -23.42 -6.54
CA LEU A 328 -17.79 -22.47 -6.69
C LEU A 328 -18.95 -22.73 -5.70
N GLU A 329 -18.81 -23.69 -4.75
CA GLU A 329 -19.91 -24.13 -3.86
C GLU A 329 -20.64 -22.99 -3.17
N LYS A 330 -19.90 -21.92 -2.82
CA LYS A 330 -20.44 -20.77 -2.08
C LYS A 330 -21.45 -19.96 -2.89
N PHE A 331 -21.33 -19.96 -4.22
CA PHE A 331 -22.30 -19.31 -5.09
C PHE A 331 -23.67 -20.01 -5.13
N ASN A 332 -23.80 -21.20 -4.50
CA ASN A 332 -25.11 -21.82 -4.24
C ASN A 332 -25.90 -21.13 -3.11
N LEU A 333 -25.25 -20.31 -2.29
CA LEU A 333 -25.93 -19.54 -1.25
C LEU A 333 -26.75 -18.42 -1.90
N SER A 334 -28.05 -18.37 -1.61
CA SER A 334 -28.96 -17.38 -2.19
C SER A 334 -28.50 -15.93 -1.93
N SER A 335 -27.95 -15.66 -0.75
CA SER A 335 -27.41 -14.35 -0.40
C SER A 335 -26.21 -13.93 -1.27
N LEU A 336 -25.27 -14.85 -1.53
CA LEU A 336 -24.12 -14.57 -2.39
C LEU A 336 -24.52 -14.51 -3.87
N ALA A 337 -25.44 -15.36 -4.29
CA ALA A 337 -25.99 -15.33 -5.65
C ALA A 337 -26.68 -13.98 -5.93
N ALA A 338 -27.53 -13.50 -5.02
CA ALA A 338 -28.15 -12.18 -5.12
C ALA A 338 -27.13 -11.05 -5.12
N LEU A 339 -26.13 -11.10 -4.21
CA LEU A 339 -25.06 -10.11 -4.12
C LEU A 339 -24.27 -9.96 -5.42
N THR A 340 -24.09 -11.04 -6.18
CA THR A 340 -23.27 -11.06 -7.41
C THR A 340 -24.08 -11.06 -8.70
N ALA A 341 -25.42 -10.91 -8.63
CA ALA A 341 -26.30 -10.90 -9.81
C ALA A 341 -26.25 -9.58 -10.58
N ALA A 342 -26.11 -8.45 -9.89
CA ALA A 342 -26.08 -7.11 -10.46
C ALA A 342 -24.86 -6.32 -9.97
N ASP A 343 -24.60 -5.13 -10.52
CA ASP A 343 -23.52 -4.25 -10.06
C ASP A 343 -24.05 -2.88 -9.67
N GLU A 344 -23.76 -2.46 -8.44
CA GLU A 344 -24.06 -1.15 -7.88
C GLU A 344 -22.80 -0.42 -7.44
N LEU A 345 -21.62 -1.09 -7.54
CA LEU A 345 -20.36 -0.50 -7.07
C LEU A 345 -19.71 0.46 -8.06
N ASP A 346 -19.99 0.36 -9.38
CA ASP A 346 -19.46 1.27 -10.41
C ASP A 346 -17.98 1.68 -10.15
N LEU A 347 -17.08 0.68 -10.15
CA LEU A 347 -15.68 0.84 -9.75
C LEU A 347 -14.93 1.97 -10.48
N PRO A 348 -15.13 2.21 -11.79
CA PRO A 348 -14.47 3.29 -12.50
C PRO A 348 -14.76 4.68 -11.90
N SER A 349 -15.95 4.89 -11.37
CA SER A 349 -16.35 6.19 -10.83
C SER A 349 -15.53 6.68 -9.64
N LEU A 350 -14.83 5.78 -8.92
CA LEU A 350 -13.92 6.15 -7.83
C LEU A 350 -12.80 7.08 -8.28
N GLY A 351 -12.37 6.97 -9.54
CA GLY A 351 -11.34 7.85 -10.11
C GLY A 351 -11.86 9.17 -10.66
N GLU A 352 -13.18 9.35 -10.77
CA GLU A 352 -13.82 10.49 -11.42
C GLU A 352 -14.65 11.37 -10.49
N LYS A 353 -15.25 10.80 -9.46
CA LYS A 353 -16.05 11.50 -8.45
C LYS A 353 -15.67 11.04 -7.03
N LYS A 354 -16.11 11.76 -6.01
CA LYS A 354 -15.87 11.39 -4.61
C LYS A 354 -16.75 10.21 -4.23
N VAL A 355 -16.12 9.05 -4.11
CA VAL A 355 -16.76 7.80 -3.66
C VAL A 355 -16.03 7.30 -2.41
N ALA A 356 -16.77 6.75 -1.47
CA ALA A 356 -16.24 6.01 -0.34
C ALA A 356 -16.76 4.58 -0.38
N LEU A 357 -15.95 3.66 -0.89
CA LEU A 357 -16.26 2.23 -0.95
C LEU A 357 -15.74 1.53 0.30
N PHE A 358 -16.64 0.91 1.04
CA PHE A 358 -16.31 0.08 2.19
C PHE A 358 -16.49 -1.40 1.87
N ALA A 359 -15.48 -2.21 2.16
CA ALA A 359 -15.56 -3.67 2.14
C ALA A 359 -15.56 -4.16 3.59
N LEU A 360 -16.73 -4.57 4.07
CA LEU A 360 -16.92 -5.10 5.42
C LEU A 360 -16.69 -6.61 5.39
N ILE A 361 -15.71 -7.08 6.14
CA ILE A 361 -15.35 -8.51 6.22
C ILE A 361 -15.40 -9.01 7.66
N PRO A 362 -15.79 -10.26 7.90
CA PRO A 362 -15.66 -10.86 9.23
C PRO A 362 -14.18 -10.96 9.65
N ASP A 363 -13.89 -10.65 10.91
CA ASP A 363 -12.53 -10.78 11.46
C ASP A 363 -12.16 -12.23 11.83
N ASN A 364 -13.15 -13.08 12.04
CA ASN A 364 -13.04 -14.48 12.46
C ASN A 364 -13.40 -15.51 11.38
N ASP A 365 -13.90 -15.07 10.23
CA ASP A 365 -14.28 -15.92 9.10
C ASP A 365 -13.74 -15.36 7.79
N THR A 366 -12.91 -16.17 7.11
CA THR A 366 -12.31 -15.80 5.82
C THR A 366 -13.04 -16.41 4.62
N SER A 367 -14.19 -17.05 4.84
CA SER A 367 -14.90 -17.86 3.83
C SER A 367 -15.27 -17.07 2.58
N PHE A 368 -15.61 -15.79 2.72
CA PHE A 368 -16.03 -14.93 1.60
C PHE A 368 -14.96 -13.92 1.18
N ASN A 369 -13.78 -13.95 1.78
CA ASN A 369 -12.71 -12.98 1.46
C ASN A 369 -12.20 -13.10 0.02
N PHE A 370 -12.48 -14.21 -0.68
CA PHE A 370 -12.18 -14.37 -2.10
C PHE A 370 -12.88 -13.29 -2.95
N LEU A 371 -14.11 -12.90 -2.60
CA LEU A 371 -14.86 -11.87 -3.33
C LEU A 371 -14.19 -10.50 -3.19
N VAL A 372 -13.69 -10.17 -1.99
CA VAL A 372 -12.91 -8.95 -1.76
C VAL A 372 -11.58 -8.98 -2.53
N SER A 373 -10.96 -10.15 -2.65
CA SER A 373 -9.72 -10.33 -3.45
C SER A 373 -9.96 -10.05 -4.93
N ILE A 374 -11.10 -10.51 -5.47
CA ILE A 374 -11.53 -10.20 -6.84
C ILE A 374 -11.80 -8.71 -6.98
N LEU A 375 -12.56 -8.11 -6.04
CA LEU A 375 -12.86 -6.69 -6.01
C LEU A 375 -11.59 -5.82 -6.07
N TYR A 376 -10.60 -6.07 -5.21
CA TYR A 376 -9.35 -5.30 -5.22
C TYR A 376 -8.57 -5.46 -6.53
N THR A 377 -8.52 -6.67 -7.08
CA THR A 377 -7.87 -6.91 -8.36
C THR A 377 -8.54 -6.09 -9.47
N GLN A 378 -9.87 -6.12 -9.53
CA GLN A 378 -10.63 -5.36 -10.53
C GLN A 378 -10.55 -3.86 -10.29
N LEU A 379 -10.56 -3.40 -9.02
CA LEU A 379 -10.36 -1.98 -8.69
C LEU A 379 -9.05 -1.44 -9.26
N PHE A 380 -7.93 -2.12 -9.01
CA PHE A 380 -6.64 -1.68 -9.57
C PHE A 380 -6.66 -1.68 -11.09
N GLN A 381 -7.23 -2.71 -11.72
CA GLN A 381 -7.32 -2.80 -13.17
C GLN A 381 -8.17 -1.67 -13.77
N GLN A 382 -9.34 -1.40 -13.19
CA GLN A 382 -10.25 -0.36 -13.68
C GLN A 382 -9.65 1.04 -13.49
N LEU A 383 -9.11 1.33 -12.31
CA LEU A 383 -8.50 2.63 -12.02
C LEU A 383 -7.26 2.91 -12.88
N PHE A 384 -6.42 1.89 -13.12
CA PHE A 384 -5.24 2.05 -13.96
C PHE A 384 -5.61 2.21 -15.43
N TYR A 385 -6.57 1.42 -15.90
CA TYR A 385 -7.09 1.57 -17.27
C TYR A 385 -7.68 2.96 -17.48
N LEU A 386 -8.51 3.42 -16.54
CA LEU A 386 -9.13 4.74 -16.57
C LEU A 386 -8.08 5.86 -16.61
N ALA A 387 -7.07 5.78 -15.74
CA ALA A 387 -5.98 6.74 -15.70
C ALA A 387 -5.20 6.79 -17.02
N ASP A 388 -4.82 5.63 -17.54
CA ASP A 388 -3.94 5.54 -18.71
C ASP A 388 -4.65 5.88 -20.03
N HIS A 389 -5.92 5.44 -20.22
CA HIS A 389 -6.62 5.57 -21.50
C HIS A 389 -7.55 6.79 -21.56
N LYS A 390 -8.15 7.19 -20.44
CA LYS A 390 -9.13 8.29 -20.43
C LYS A 390 -8.55 9.61 -19.92
N HIS A 391 -7.63 9.55 -18.95
CA HIS A 391 -7.14 10.74 -18.23
C HIS A 391 -5.64 11.01 -18.40
N GLY A 392 -5.00 10.48 -19.43
CA GLY A 392 -3.60 10.82 -19.79
C GLY A 392 -2.57 10.44 -18.71
N GLY A 393 -2.79 9.35 -17.99
CA GLY A 393 -1.88 8.76 -17.01
C GLY A 393 -2.10 9.19 -15.56
N SER A 394 -3.20 9.91 -15.25
CA SER A 394 -3.47 10.38 -13.89
C SER A 394 -4.96 10.60 -13.65
N LEU A 395 -5.52 9.98 -12.62
CA LEU A 395 -6.93 10.16 -12.26
C LEU A 395 -7.22 11.61 -11.85
N PRO A 396 -8.39 12.14 -12.20
CA PRO A 396 -8.84 13.47 -11.76
C PRO A 396 -9.13 13.52 -10.25
N VAL A 397 -9.62 12.43 -9.67
CA VAL A 397 -9.83 12.27 -8.22
C VAL A 397 -8.85 11.24 -7.70
N PRO A 398 -7.94 11.60 -6.77
CA PRO A 398 -7.03 10.63 -6.14
C PRO A 398 -7.82 9.56 -5.38
N VAL A 399 -7.29 8.33 -5.36
CA VAL A 399 -7.92 7.21 -4.65
C VAL A 399 -7.01 6.70 -3.53
N HIS A 400 -7.51 6.72 -2.30
CA HIS A 400 -6.80 6.26 -1.12
C HIS A 400 -7.37 4.92 -0.63
N PHE A 401 -6.56 3.88 -0.71
CA PHE A 401 -6.87 2.57 -0.15
C PHE A 401 -6.43 2.51 1.32
N LEU A 402 -7.38 2.38 2.24
CA LEU A 402 -7.15 2.13 3.66
C LEU A 402 -7.41 0.65 3.95
N MET A 403 -6.35 -0.14 4.05
CA MET A 403 -6.44 -1.59 4.19
C MET A 403 -6.16 -1.98 5.65
N ASP A 404 -7.19 -1.91 6.51
CA ASP A 404 -7.08 -2.39 7.90
C ASP A 404 -7.12 -3.92 7.91
N GLU A 405 -6.29 -4.53 8.74
CA GLU A 405 -6.05 -5.98 8.76
C GLU A 405 -5.72 -6.57 7.35
N PHE A 406 -4.82 -5.90 6.65
CA PHE A 406 -4.34 -6.26 5.32
C PHE A 406 -4.07 -7.76 5.12
N ALA A 407 -3.68 -8.48 6.17
CA ALA A 407 -3.38 -9.91 6.13
C ALA A 407 -4.60 -10.81 5.85
N ASN A 408 -5.82 -10.30 5.95
CA ASN A 408 -7.04 -11.08 5.78
C ASN A 408 -7.51 -11.19 4.32
N VAL A 409 -6.89 -10.44 3.40
CA VAL A 409 -7.26 -10.43 1.97
C VAL A 409 -6.12 -10.96 1.13
N SER A 410 -6.42 -11.87 0.21
CA SER A 410 -5.46 -12.34 -0.80
C SER A 410 -5.36 -11.32 -1.92
N LEU A 411 -4.21 -10.69 -2.06
CA LEU A 411 -3.92 -9.73 -3.12
C LEU A 411 -3.20 -10.41 -4.30
N PRO A 412 -3.15 -9.77 -5.48
CA PRO A 412 -2.35 -10.26 -6.60
C PRO A 412 -0.90 -10.49 -6.21
N ASP A 413 -0.26 -11.54 -6.78
CA ASP A 413 1.16 -11.85 -6.52
C ASP A 413 2.09 -10.69 -6.88
N ASP A 414 1.73 -9.92 -7.91
CA ASP A 414 2.47 -8.76 -8.37
C ASP A 414 2.10 -7.46 -7.60
N PHE A 415 1.60 -7.55 -6.38
CA PHE A 415 1.18 -6.37 -5.61
C PHE A 415 2.32 -5.37 -5.39
N ASP A 416 3.54 -5.82 -5.28
CA ASP A 416 4.73 -4.95 -5.20
C ASP A 416 4.93 -4.13 -6.49
N LYS A 417 4.65 -4.72 -7.67
CA LYS A 417 4.68 -4.02 -8.95
C LYS A 417 3.53 -3.02 -9.05
N ILE A 418 2.34 -3.41 -8.61
CA ILE A 418 1.17 -2.52 -8.53
C ILE A 418 1.49 -1.28 -7.68
N LEU A 419 2.08 -1.45 -6.49
CA LEU A 419 2.52 -0.36 -5.63
C LEU A 419 3.50 0.62 -6.32
N SER A 420 4.41 0.08 -7.14
CA SER A 420 5.43 0.88 -7.81
C SER A 420 4.86 1.86 -8.84
N VAL A 421 3.73 1.51 -9.47
CA VAL A 421 3.10 2.30 -10.55
C VAL A 421 1.93 3.17 -10.09
N MET A 422 1.44 3.00 -8.85
CA MET A 422 0.30 3.73 -8.29
C MET A 422 0.50 5.25 -8.27
N ARG A 423 1.72 5.71 -7.91
CA ARG A 423 2.02 7.14 -7.72
C ARG A 423 1.67 8.00 -8.93
N SER A 424 2.03 7.56 -10.15
CA SER A 424 1.76 8.33 -11.38
C SER A 424 0.27 8.51 -11.63
N ARG A 425 -0.54 7.55 -11.19
CA ARG A 425 -1.99 7.47 -11.42
C ARG A 425 -2.83 8.11 -10.31
N GLN A 426 -2.19 8.73 -9.31
CA GLN A 426 -2.87 9.32 -8.14
C GLN A 426 -3.62 8.28 -7.29
N VAL A 427 -3.10 7.05 -7.25
CA VAL A 427 -3.58 5.99 -6.36
C VAL A 427 -2.52 5.78 -5.28
N PHE A 428 -2.93 5.61 -4.03
CA PHE A 428 -2.03 5.33 -2.93
C PHE A 428 -2.70 4.46 -1.87
N VAL A 429 -1.89 3.74 -1.09
CA VAL A 429 -2.37 2.75 -0.14
C VAL A 429 -1.78 2.98 1.25
N SER A 430 -2.60 2.76 2.26
CA SER A 430 -2.18 2.61 3.65
C SER A 430 -2.35 1.15 4.06
N ILE A 431 -1.24 0.42 4.13
CA ILE A 431 -1.16 -0.98 4.54
C ILE A 431 -1.08 -1.01 6.07
N ILE A 432 -2.12 -1.50 6.73
CA ILE A 432 -2.21 -1.53 8.19
C ILE A 432 -2.04 -2.96 8.67
N LEU A 433 -1.03 -3.20 9.51
CA LEU A 433 -0.60 -4.53 9.97
C LEU A 433 -0.50 -4.57 11.49
N GLN A 434 -0.64 -5.75 12.07
CA GLN A 434 -0.36 -5.96 13.49
C GLN A 434 1.15 -6.07 13.76
N ASN A 435 1.89 -6.69 12.85
CA ASN A 435 3.34 -6.86 12.89
C ASN A 435 3.91 -7.16 11.50
N LEU A 436 5.22 -7.06 11.35
CA LEU A 436 5.90 -7.35 10.07
C LEU A 436 5.93 -8.84 9.72
N ALA A 437 5.78 -9.74 10.69
CA ALA A 437 5.74 -11.17 10.42
C ALA A 437 4.52 -11.54 9.55
N GLN A 438 3.39 -10.83 9.68
CA GLN A 438 2.24 -11.01 8.79
C GLN A 438 2.59 -10.71 7.33
N LEU A 439 3.28 -9.59 7.07
CA LEU A 439 3.69 -9.23 5.71
C LEU A 439 4.67 -10.24 5.13
N LYS A 440 5.63 -10.71 5.96
CA LYS A 440 6.60 -11.74 5.56
C LYS A 440 5.93 -13.07 5.24
N ALA A 441 4.90 -13.45 5.97
CA ALA A 441 4.15 -14.68 5.72
C ALA A 441 3.31 -14.62 4.43
N LEU A 442 2.78 -13.45 4.07
CA LEU A 442 1.99 -13.26 2.85
C LEU A 442 2.86 -13.15 1.59
N PHE A 443 4.02 -12.50 1.71
CA PHE A 443 4.89 -12.14 0.59
C PHE A 443 6.34 -12.51 0.90
N GLU A 444 6.63 -13.82 1.02
CA GLU A 444 7.92 -14.35 1.46
C GLU A 444 9.15 -13.69 0.81
N LYS A 445 9.08 -13.41 -0.50
CA LYS A 445 10.18 -12.83 -1.27
C LYS A 445 10.00 -11.35 -1.59
N GLN A 446 8.78 -10.84 -1.59
CA GLN A 446 8.45 -9.48 -2.03
C GLN A 446 8.21 -8.51 -0.87
N TRP A 447 8.20 -8.95 0.39
CA TRP A 447 7.88 -8.08 1.53
C TRP A 447 8.80 -6.85 1.64
N GLU A 448 10.09 -6.99 1.32
CA GLU A 448 11.04 -5.86 1.28
C GLU A 448 10.75 -4.91 0.13
N SER A 449 10.35 -5.43 -1.04
CA SER A 449 9.91 -4.62 -2.19
C SER A 449 8.66 -3.82 -1.85
N ILE A 450 7.69 -4.42 -1.15
CA ILE A 450 6.48 -3.74 -0.68
C ILE A 450 6.84 -2.58 0.25
N LEU A 451 7.68 -2.82 1.27
CA LEU A 451 8.15 -1.77 2.18
C LEU A 451 8.95 -0.69 1.42
N GLY A 452 9.79 -1.08 0.46
CA GLY A 452 10.57 -0.17 -0.37
C GLY A 452 9.72 0.75 -1.27
N ASN A 453 8.50 0.33 -1.63
CA ASN A 453 7.54 1.13 -2.39
C ASN A 453 6.65 2.03 -1.51
N CYS A 454 6.82 1.98 -0.18
CA CYS A 454 6.14 2.84 0.78
C CYS A 454 7.12 3.86 1.34
N ASP A 455 6.92 5.14 1.01
CA ASP A 455 7.83 6.22 1.47
C ASP A 455 7.62 6.57 2.95
N GLU A 456 6.56 6.07 3.57
CA GLU A 456 6.21 6.32 4.95
C GLU A 456 6.01 5.01 5.70
N PHE A 457 6.66 4.91 6.85
CA PHE A 457 6.50 3.81 7.79
C PHE A 457 6.16 4.37 9.16
N LEU A 458 5.01 3.98 9.72
CA LEU A 458 4.51 4.43 11.02
C LEU A 458 4.42 3.24 11.98
N TYR A 459 5.18 3.30 13.07
CA TYR A 459 5.14 2.31 14.14
C TYR A 459 4.40 2.85 15.36
N LEU A 460 3.32 2.15 15.75
CA LEU A 460 2.43 2.53 16.86
C LEU A 460 2.66 1.72 18.14
N GLY A 461 3.66 0.84 18.17
CA GLY A 461 3.92 -0.06 19.28
C GLY A 461 3.43 -1.49 19.01
N GLY A 462 4.00 -2.44 19.71
CA GLY A 462 3.68 -3.87 19.59
C GLY A 462 4.63 -4.73 20.40
N ASN A 463 4.46 -6.06 20.37
CA ASN A 463 5.26 -7.01 21.16
C ASN A 463 6.05 -8.02 20.31
N GLU A 464 6.09 -7.84 18.96
CA GLU A 464 6.73 -8.81 18.07
C GLU A 464 8.22 -8.45 17.85
N GLN A 465 9.11 -9.39 18.15
CA GLN A 465 10.56 -9.17 18.21
C GLN A 465 11.19 -8.79 16.87
N SER A 466 10.74 -9.38 15.74
CA SER A 466 11.33 -9.08 14.45
C SER A 466 11.00 -7.66 14.01
N THR A 467 9.82 -7.15 14.37
CA THR A 467 9.43 -5.75 14.16
C THR A 467 10.29 -4.80 15.00
N HIS A 468 10.54 -5.11 16.28
CA HIS A 468 11.41 -4.27 17.12
C HIS A 468 12.82 -4.14 16.55
N LYS A 469 13.40 -5.26 16.11
CA LYS A 469 14.74 -5.26 15.47
C LYS A 469 14.74 -4.40 14.21
N TYR A 470 13.75 -4.58 13.33
CA TYR A 470 13.63 -3.82 12.10
C TYR A 470 13.50 -2.31 12.37
N VAL A 471 12.65 -1.91 13.32
CA VAL A 471 12.47 -0.51 13.71
C VAL A 471 13.75 0.09 14.30
N SER A 472 14.46 -0.64 15.15
CA SER A 472 15.75 -0.21 15.70
C SER A 472 16.82 -0.03 14.61
N GLU A 473 16.88 -0.94 13.65
CA GLU A 473 17.78 -0.83 12.48
C GLU A 473 17.46 0.39 11.61
N LEU A 474 16.15 0.68 11.37
CA LEU A 474 15.72 1.87 10.64
C LEU A 474 16.08 3.18 11.36
N LEU A 475 16.03 3.19 12.69
CA LEU A 475 16.44 4.34 13.51
C LEU A 475 17.93 4.64 13.33
N GLY A 476 18.76 3.61 13.11
CA GLY A 476 20.19 3.72 12.90
C GLY A 476 20.97 4.02 14.17
N LYS A 477 22.29 4.24 14.00
CA LYS A 477 23.22 4.49 15.10
C LYS A 477 23.59 5.96 15.20
N ALA A 478 23.68 6.45 16.43
CA ALA A 478 24.24 7.77 16.78
C ALA A 478 25.61 7.59 17.44
N THR A 479 26.49 8.52 17.22
CA THR A 479 27.76 8.61 17.94
C THR A 479 27.50 9.21 19.32
N ILE A 480 27.91 8.53 20.37
CA ILE A 480 27.79 8.98 21.75
C ILE A 480 29.16 9.05 22.41
N ASP A 481 29.38 10.07 23.23
CA ASP A 481 30.56 10.19 24.10
C ASP A 481 30.32 9.40 25.37
N THR A 482 31.16 8.40 25.64
CA THR A 482 31.11 7.58 26.85
C THR A 482 32.33 7.90 27.70
N ASN A 483 32.09 8.35 28.93
CA ASN A 483 33.16 8.59 29.91
C ASN A 483 33.21 7.44 30.90
N THR A 484 34.34 6.74 30.96
CA THR A 484 34.58 5.73 31.99
C THR A 484 35.46 6.34 33.09
N TYR A 485 34.95 6.33 34.33
CA TYR A 485 35.67 6.84 35.50
C TYR A 485 36.28 5.66 36.26
N GLY A 486 37.63 5.57 36.28
CA GLY A 486 38.36 4.61 37.11
C GLY A 486 38.87 5.30 38.38
N ARG A 487 38.40 4.85 39.55
CA ARG A 487 38.95 5.28 40.86
C ARG A 487 39.65 4.10 41.54
N SER A 488 40.95 4.18 41.66
CA SER A 488 41.71 3.24 42.45
C SER A 488 41.86 3.76 43.90
N SER A 489 41.40 2.98 44.87
CA SER A 489 41.52 3.28 46.30
C SER A 489 42.74 2.59 46.87
N GLY A 490 43.82 3.31 47.07
CA GLY A 490 45.07 2.87 47.66
C GLY A 490 45.92 4.06 48.07
N ARG A 491 47.07 3.83 48.77
CA ARG A 491 47.97 4.86 49.34
C ARG A 491 48.52 5.83 48.29
N ASN A 492 48.39 5.51 46.98
CA ASN A 492 48.64 6.36 45.80
C ASN A 492 47.42 6.31 44.84
N GLY A 493 46.25 6.70 45.34
CA GLY A 493 45.03 6.69 44.55
C GLY A 493 45.16 7.51 43.26
N ASN A 494 44.94 6.86 42.11
CA ASN A 494 44.97 7.52 40.80
C ASN A 494 43.53 7.64 40.27
N TYR A 495 43.21 8.82 39.78
CA TYR A 495 41.93 9.10 39.09
C TYR A 495 42.22 9.14 37.61
N SER A 496 41.64 8.25 36.82
CA SER A 496 41.75 8.26 35.39
C SER A 496 40.35 8.45 34.75
N THR A 497 40.23 9.42 33.87
CA THR A 497 39.06 9.60 33.03
C THR A 497 39.43 9.12 31.64
N ASN A 498 38.77 8.10 31.15
CA ASN A 498 38.97 7.64 29.79
C ASN A 498 37.76 8.11 28.92
N TYR A 499 38.06 8.92 27.92
CA TYR A 499 37.07 9.38 26.94
C TYR A 499 37.01 8.37 25.79
N GLN A 500 35.86 7.73 25.62
CA GLN A 500 35.65 6.79 24.53
C GLN A 500 34.43 7.24 23.71
N ILE A 501 34.60 7.25 22.40
CA ILE A 501 33.51 7.50 21.45
C ILE A 501 33.00 6.14 21.00
N SER A 502 31.68 5.88 21.12
CA SER A 502 31.06 4.64 20.70
C SER A 502 29.77 4.88 19.91
N GLY A 503 29.38 3.90 19.07
CA GLY A 503 28.11 3.93 18.37
C GLY A 503 27.02 3.26 19.21
N ARG A 504 25.89 3.93 19.37
CA ARG A 504 24.68 3.37 19.97
C ARG A 504 23.51 3.52 19.02
N GLU A 505 22.65 2.51 18.94
CA GLU A 505 21.36 2.65 18.27
C GLU A 505 20.55 3.79 18.92
N LEU A 506 19.86 4.58 18.09
CA LEU A 506 19.05 5.71 18.56
C LEU A 506 17.97 5.25 19.56
N MET A 507 17.40 4.06 19.32
CA MET A 507 16.68 3.22 20.29
C MET A 507 17.06 1.76 20.05
N THR A 508 17.37 1.04 21.12
CA THR A 508 17.60 -0.42 21.07
C THR A 508 16.27 -1.15 20.85
N PRO A 509 16.27 -2.42 20.39
CA PRO A 509 15.03 -3.19 20.26
C PRO A 509 14.20 -3.27 21.55
N ASP A 510 14.86 -3.31 22.71
CA ASP A 510 14.18 -3.30 24.01
C ASP A 510 13.52 -1.96 24.30
N GLU A 511 14.16 -0.86 23.96
CA GLU A 511 13.60 0.49 24.09
C GLU A 511 12.42 0.68 23.13
N VAL A 512 12.50 0.14 21.91
CA VAL A 512 11.37 0.14 20.93
C VAL A 512 10.19 -0.65 21.50
N ARG A 513 10.44 -1.80 22.15
CA ARG A 513 9.40 -2.59 22.82
C ARG A 513 8.72 -1.82 23.96
N MET A 514 9.49 -1.02 24.70
CA MET A 514 9.02 -0.22 25.84
C MET A 514 8.51 1.16 25.42
N LEU A 515 8.30 1.42 24.15
CA LEU A 515 7.78 2.71 23.68
C LEU A 515 6.46 3.04 24.40
N ASP A 516 6.40 4.19 25.05
CA ASP A 516 5.18 4.68 25.70
C ASP A 516 4.03 4.76 24.67
N ASN A 517 2.87 4.22 25.03
CA ASN A 517 1.71 4.11 24.14
C ASN A 517 1.17 5.46 23.63
N ARG A 518 1.60 6.57 24.19
CA ARG A 518 1.28 7.93 23.68
C ARG A 518 2.02 8.27 22.40
N TYR A 519 3.20 7.65 22.17
CA TYR A 519 4.08 8.00 21.05
C TYR A 519 4.01 7.02 19.90
N ALA A 520 4.38 7.52 18.75
CA ALA A 520 4.62 6.76 17.53
C ALA A 520 6.01 7.09 16.97
N LEU A 521 6.58 6.15 16.24
CA LEU A 521 7.81 6.35 15.48
C LEU A 521 7.46 6.45 14.01
N LEU A 522 7.80 7.58 13.39
CA LEU A 522 7.51 7.86 12.00
C LEU A 522 8.81 7.95 11.20
N PHE A 523 8.86 7.20 10.12
CA PHE A 523 9.94 7.21 9.15
C PHE A 523 9.40 7.70 7.81
N ILE A 524 10.07 8.70 7.24
CA ILE A 524 9.77 9.23 5.92
C ILE A 524 11.06 9.14 5.12
N ARG A 525 11.02 8.53 3.94
CA ARG A 525 12.21 8.34 3.11
C ARG A 525 12.97 9.66 2.91
N GLY A 526 14.26 9.67 3.25
CA GLY A 526 15.16 10.84 3.11
C GLY A 526 14.99 11.91 4.18
N GLU A 527 14.20 11.66 5.24
CA GLU A 527 14.10 12.51 6.43
C GLU A 527 14.59 11.73 7.66
N PRO A 528 15.13 12.43 8.67
CA PRO A 528 15.41 11.81 9.95
C PRO A 528 14.14 11.25 10.61
N PRO A 529 14.22 10.12 11.35
CA PRO A 529 13.08 9.53 12.04
C PRO A 529 12.49 10.50 13.08
N ILE A 530 11.19 10.44 13.27
CA ILE A 530 10.45 11.35 14.18
C ILE A 530 9.77 10.50 15.25
N MET A 531 9.98 10.84 16.51
CA MET A 531 9.15 10.37 17.62
C MET A 531 8.16 11.48 17.94
N ASP A 532 6.87 11.19 17.81
CA ASP A 532 5.80 12.17 18.01
C ASP A 532 4.58 11.52 18.67
N GLU A 533 3.69 12.32 19.24
CA GLU A 533 2.46 11.81 19.83
C GLU A 533 1.55 11.21 18.76
N LYS A 534 0.82 10.15 19.10
CA LYS A 534 -0.26 9.60 18.28
C LYS A 534 -1.36 10.65 18.12
N TYR A 535 -2.01 10.66 16.96
CA TYR A 535 -3.03 11.65 16.69
C TYR A 535 -4.26 11.47 17.58
N ASN A 536 -4.68 12.53 18.26
CA ASN A 536 -5.91 12.52 19.05
C ASN A 536 -7.10 12.93 18.16
N ILE A 537 -7.96 11.97 17.81
CA ILE A 537 -9.13 12.18 16.95
C ILE A 537 -10.09 13.24 17.49
N LEU A 538 -10.19 13.41 18.82
CA LEU A 538 -11.05 14.43 19.43
C LEU A 538 -10.60 15.86 19.14
N LYS A 539 -9.37 16.05 18.63
CA LYS A 539 -8.86 17.33 18.14
C LYS A 539 -9.13 17.56 16.65
N HIS A 540 -9.74 16.61 15.97
CA HIS A 540 -10.01 16.76 14.53
C HIS A 540 -11.17 17.76 14.31
N PRO A 541 -11.06 18.71 13.35
CA PRO A 541 -12.12 19.69 13.08
C PRO A 541 -13.49 19.07 12.75
N ASN A 542 -13.48 17.92 12.09
CA ASN A 542 -14.69 17.21 11.66
C ASN A 542 -15.20 16.18 12.68
N VAL A 543 -14.63 16.10 13.87
CA VAL A 543 -14.99 15.07 14.86
C VAL A 543 -16.48 15.09 15.24
N SER A 544 -17.10 16.26 15.27
CA SER A 544 -18.52 16.41 15.59
C SER A 544 -19.46 15.69 14.61
N LEU A 545 -18.98 15.33 13.42
CA LEU A 545 -19.72 14.57 12.43
C LEU A 545 -19.42 13.05 12.49
N THR A 546 -18.70 12.60 13.51
CA THR A 546 -18.37 11.20 13.77
C THR A 546 -18.96 10.76 15.11
N THR A 547 -19.08 9.45 15.33
CA THR A 547 -19.54 8.93 16.63
C THR A 547 -18.61 9.31 17.78
N ASP A 548 -17.31 9.47 17.56
CA ASP A 548 -16.36 9.97 18.55
C ASP A 548 -16.71 11.40 19.01
N GLY A 549 -17.40 12.17 18.18
CA GLY A 549 -17.87 13.54 18.50
C GLY A 549 -19.36 13.62 18.84
N GLY A 550 -20.05 12.48 18.95
CA GLY A 550 -21.45 12.39 19.35
C GLY A 550 -22.47 12.38 18.20
N ALA A 551 -22.02 12.24 16.94
CA ALA A 551 -22.94 11.99 15.82
C ALA A 551 -23.56 10.59 15.94
N ALA A 552 -24.76 10.42 15.35
CA ALA A 552 -25.38 9.11 15.27
C ALA A 552 -24.51 8.13 14.45
N PRO A 553 -24.49 6.84 14.83
CA PRO A 553 -23.86 5.80 13.99
C PRO A 553 -24.46 5.78 12.59
N TYR A 554 -23.61 5.60 11.58
CA TYR A 554 -24.08 5.47 10.21
C TYR A 554 -24.66 4.07 9.99
N GLU A 555 -25.84 4.02 9.42
CA GLU A 555 -26.51 2.79 9.01
C GLU A 555 -26.64 2.79 7.48
N HIS A 556 -26.22 1.70 6.84
CA HIS A 556 -26.35 1.46 5.40
C HIS A 556 -27.48 0.43 5.14
N GLY A 557 -27.91 0.30 3.90
CA GLY A 557 -28.96 -0.65 3.50
C GLY A 557 -30.34 -0.25 3.99
N GLY A 558 -30.67 1.05 3.97
CA GLY A 558 -32.03 1.54 4.12
C GLY A 558 -32.93 1.03 2.98
N THR A 559 -34.22 0.95 3.23
CA THR A 559 -35.29 0.33 2.42
C THR A 559 -35.38 0.68 0.93
N GLU A 560 -34.54 1.55 0.42
CA GLU A 560 -34.48 1.85 -1.02
C GLU A 560 -33.64 0.85 -1.82
N HIS A 561 -32.82 0.01 -1.18
CA HIS A 561 -32.10 -1.12 -1.77
C HIS A 561 -32.72 -2.48 -1.43
N ALA A 562 -33.94 -2.48 -0.93
CA ALA A 562 -34.73 -3.68 -0.86
C ALA A 562 -34.86 -4.22 -2.29
N VAL A 563 -34.00 -5.22 -2.54
CA VAL A 563 -34.20 -6.24 -3.55
C VAL A 563 -34.83 -5.64 -4.82
N ALA A 564 -34.07 -5.51 -5.87
CA ALA A 564 -34.62 -5.85 -7.17
C ALA A 564 -34.97 -7.37 -7.15
N THR A 565 -35.76 -7.80 -6.18
CA THR A 565 -36.73 -8.83 -6.41
C THR A 565 -37.46 -8.34 -7.62
N LEU A 566 -37.33 -9.07 -8.73
CA LEU A 566 -38.22 -9.06 -9.86
C LEU A 566 -39.41 -8.12 -9.59
N SER A 567 -39.16 -6.79 -9.55
CA SER A 567 -40.24 -5.90 -9.76
C SER A 567 -40.55 -6.18 -11.21
N LEU A 568 -41.69 -6.73 -11.48
CA LEU A 568 -42.39 -6.53 -12.73
C LEU A 568 -42.61 -5.02 -12.87
N ALA A 569 -41.49 -4.27 -12.82
CA ALA A 569 -41.42 -2.84 -12.98
C ALA A 569 -41.67 -2.54 -14.47
N GLY A 570 -42.88 -2.35 -14.77
CA GLY A 570 -43.41 -2.03 -16.08
C GLY A 570 -44.92 -2.14 -16.17
N ILE A 571 -45.58 -2.73 -15.18
CA ILE A 571 -47.04 -2.71 -15.09
C ILE A 571 -47.42 -1.57 -14.14
N PRO A 572 -48.04 -0.46 -14.64
CA PRO A 572 -48.62 0.54 -13.76
C PRO A 572 -49.54 -0.14 -12.76
N ALA A 573 -49.53 0.26 -11.49
CA ALA A 573 -50.36 -0.31 -10.44
C ALA A 573 -51.87 -0.17 -10.73
N GLU A 574 -52.26 0.59 -11.74
CA GLU A 574 -53.63 0.78 -12.20
C GLU A 574 -54.13 -0.37 -13.10
N ASP A 575 -53.25 -1.26 -13.59
CA ASP A 575 -53.60 -2.38 -14.47
C ASP A 575 -53.59 -3.75 -13.80
N ILE A 576 -53.39 -3.82 -12.48
CA ILE A 576 -53.54 -5.05 -11.73
C ILE A 576 -55.05 -5.17 -11.41
N PRO A 577 -55.81 -6.09 -12.05
CA PRO A 577 -57.19 -6.29 -11.65
C PRO A 577 -57.18 -6.71 -10.19
N ASP A 578 -58.02 -6.06 -9.37
CA ASP A 578 -58.32 -6.50 -8.03
C ASP A 578 -58.68 -8.00 -8.11
N MET A 579 -57.78 -8.86 -7.70
CA MET A 579 -58.10 -10.23 -7.41
C MET A 579 -58.90 -10.19 -6.10
N GLU A 580 -60.22 -10.08 -6.25
CA GLU A 580 -61.10 -10.45 -5.15
C GLU A 580 -60.60 -11.78 -4.59
N ASP A 581 -60.51 -11.86 -3.25
CA ASP A 581 -60.24 -13.06 -2.49
C ASP A 581 -61.30 -14.14 -2.83
N THR A 582 -61.12 -14.79 -3.97
CA THR A 582 -61.73 -16.09 -4.21
C THR A 582 -60.80 -17.09 -3.57
N GLU A 583 -61.12 -17.50 -2.36
CA GLU A 583 -60.56 -18.73 -1.79
C GLU A 583 -60.69 -19.81 -2.88
N PRO A 584 -59.57 -20.46 -3.28
CA PRO A 584 -59.69 -21.55 -4.22
C PRO A 584 -60.53 -22.64 -3.55
N ASP A 585 -61.67 -22.95 -4.17
CA ASP A 585 -62.58 -24.01 -3.74
C ASP A 585 -61.83 -25.33 -3.97
N TYR A 586 -61.07 -25.78 -2.96
CA TYR A 586 -60.49 -27.10 -2.94
C TYR A 586 -61.56 -28.05 -2.47
N GLU A 587 -62.24 -28.74 -3.38
CA GLU A 587 -62.94 -29.96 -3.06
C GLU A 587 -61.94 -31.00 -2.60
N LEU A 588 -61.87 -31.26 -1.30
CA LEU A 588 -61.14 -32.40 -0.74
C LEU A 588 -61.75 -33.65 -1.29
N LEU A 589 -61.06 -34.37 -2.16
CA LEU A 589 -61.45 -35.71 -2.59
C LEU A 589 -61.60 -36.59 -1.37
N SER A 590 -62.74 -37.31 -1.30
CA SER A 590 -63.03 -38.31 -0.24
C SER A 590 -62.03 -39.48 -0.33
N ASP A 591 -61.75 -40.15 0.75
CA ASP A 591 -60.82 -41.29 0.78
C ASP A 591 -61.21 -42.38 -0.26
N GLU A 592 -62.47 -42.50 -0.63
CA GLU A 592 -62.97 -43.41 -1.66
C GLU A 592 -62.59 -42.94 -3.08
N GLU A 593 -62.51 -41.64 -3.35
CA GLU A 593 -62.08 -41.08 -4.63
C GLU A 593 -60.59 -41.15 -4.80
N ILE A 594 -59.82 -41.05 -3.69
CA ILE A 594 -58.36 -41.23 -3.69
C ILE A 594 -57.99 -42.69 -3.96
N GLU A 595 -58.69 -43.69 -3.34
CA GLU A 595 -58.48 -45.12 -3.62
C GLU A 595 -58.85 -45.49 -5.06
N ALA A 596 -59.84 -44.84 -5.66
CA ALA A 596 -60.20 -45.07 -7.07
C ALA A 596 -59.13 -44.57 -8.05
N LEU A 597 -58.35 -43.51 -7.72
CA LEU A 597 -57.27 -42.97 -8.53
C LEU A 597 -56.02 -43.87 -8.51
N PHE A 598 -55.81 -44.68 -7.47
CA PHE A 598 -54.62 -45.56 -7.34
C PHE A 598 -54.97 -47.06 -7.63
N SER A 599 -56.18 -47.37 -8.12
CA SER A 599 -56.60 -48.73 -8.47
C SER A 599 -56.60 -49.01 -9.99
N ILE A 600 -55.83 -48.29 -10.80
CA ILE A 600 -55.64 -48.59 -12.23
C ILE A 600 -54.18 -48.99 -12.49
#